data_128fdf4c1a91a1a966a4d29d74b05147
#
_entry.id   128fdf4c1a91a1a966a4d29d74b05147
#
_cell.length_a   1.000
_cell.length_b   1.000
_cell.length_c   1.000
_cell.angle_alpha   90.00
_cell.angle_beta   90.00
_cell.angle_gamma   90.00
#
_symmetry.space_group_name_H-M   'P 1'
#
loop_
_entity.id
_entity.type
_entity.pdbx_description
1 polymer ?
#
loop_
_entity_poly.entity_id
_entity_poly.type
_entity_poly.pdbx_seq_one_letter_code
_entity_poly.pdbx_strand_id
1 'polypeptide(L)'
;ASDVYKRQVLTGVLMDMSLIMMILWVFWTAFASVASMMLVGMAAMYSGWFPAFAITTIFLTIGMLMGFPPLAVAVLTGYISSVGPCFADMGYDLKTGWIIRGRGEDADYEVYGRKQQVNIEIYGAVIGIIIVMIFANMTLNQGLIPASSTTFAATCQAVANPEMVKSLLLWAIPGAIVQFIGGKHMFGVLFATGLVINSPIY
;
A
#
# COMPACT_ATOMS: atom_id res chain seq x y z
N ALA A 1 -14.57 -28.77 12.49
CA ALA A 1 -14.90 -27.36 12.25
C ALA A 1 -13.70 -26.42 12.50
N SER A 2 -12.99 -26.58 13.61
CA SER A 2 -11.82 -25.73 13.97
C SER A 2 -10.67 -25.84 12.96
N ASP A 3 -10.37 -27.02 12.43
CA ASP A 3 -9.24 -27.21 11.50
C ASP A 3 -9.58 -26.76 10.07
N VAL A 4 -10.85 -26.83 9.69
CA VAL A 4 -11.33 -26.24 8.43
C VAL A 4 -11.27 -24.72 8.51
N TYR A 5 -11.64 -24.12 9.63
CA TYR A 5 -11.58 -22.68 9.84
C TYR A 5 -10.13 -22.15 9.87
N LYS A 6 -9.21 -22.87 10.53
CA LYS A 6 -7.78 -22.54 10.51
C LYS A 6 -7.17 -22.66 9.12
N ARG A 7 -7.55 -23.69 8.36
CA ARG A 7 -7.18 -23.80 6.95
C ARG A 7 -7.78 -22.69 6.10
N GLN A 8 -9.05 -22.32 6.32
CA GLN A 8 -9.68 -21.19 5.64
C GLN A 8 -9.02 -19.84 5.94
N VAL A 9 -8.60 -19.59 7.18
CA VAL A 9 -7.89 -18.35 7.54
C VAL A 9 -6.47 -18.32 7.00
N LEU A 10 -5.75 -19.46 7.06
CA LEU A 10 -4.38 -19.57 6.54
C LEU A 10 -4.32 -19.77 5.01
N THR A 11 -5.35 -20.36 4.43
CA THR A 11 -5.40 -20.73 3.00
C THR A 11 -6.60 -20.15 2.26
N GLY A 12 -7.42 -19.31 2.89
CA GLY A 12 -8.64 -18.75 2.30
C GLY A 12 -8.41 -18.01 0.99
N VAL A 13 -7.24 -17.39 0.84
CA VAL A 13 -6.77 -16.79 -0.42
C VAL A 13 -6.31 -17.88 -1.40
N LEU A 14 -5.96 -19.05 -0.93
CA LEU A 14 -5.28 -20.12 -1.68
C LEU A 14 -6.25 -21.19 -2.18
N MET A 15 -7.48 -21.26 -1.64
CA MET A 15 -8.42 -22.35 -1.97
C MET A 15 -8.97 -22.28 -3.40
N ASP A 16 -9.00 -21.09 -4.01
CA ASP A 16 -9.50 -20.88 -5.37
C ASP A 16 -8.38 -20.73 -6.41
N MET A 17 -7.13 -20.99 -6.04
CA MET A 17 -5.97 -20.84 -6.91
C MET A 17 -5.25 -22.17 -7.12
N SER A 18 -4.80 -22.42 -8.36
CA SER A 18 -3.85 -23.50 -8.64
C SER A 18 -2.52 -23.23 -7.92
N LEU A 19 -1.73 -24.28 -7.68
CA LEU A 19 -0.41 -24.14 -7.04
C LEU A 19 0.50 -23.15 -7.80
N ILE A 20 0.47 -23.18 -9.13
CA ILE A 20 1.26 -22.28 -9.98
C ILE A 20 0.81 -20.84 -9.79
N MET A 21 -0.50 -20.59 -9.78
CA MET A 21 -1.07 -19.27 -9.57
C MET A 21 -0.75 -18.75 -8.16
N MET A 22 -0.75 -19.60 -7.15
CA MET A 22 -0.36 -19.26 -5.78
C MET A 22 1.11 -18.83 -5.70
N ILE A 23 2.02 -19.60 -6.32
CA ILE A 23 3.44 -19.25 -6.37
C ILE A 23 3.63 -17.89 -7.05
N LEU A 24 2.97 -17.67 -8.19
CA LEU A 24 3.01 -16.42 -8.93
C LEU A 24 2.48 -15.25 -8.08
N TRP A 25 1.38 -15.47 -7.35
CA TRP A 25 0.81 -14.46 -6.46
C TRP A 25 1.76 -14.09 -5.31
N VAL A 26 2.43 -15.07 -4.70
CA VAL A 26 3.42 -14.82 -3.63
C VAL A 26 4.59 -13.98 -4.17
N PHE A 27 5.15 -14.37 -5.31
CA PHE A 27 6.24 -13.61 -5.94
C PHE A 27 5.79 -12.19 -6.34
N TRP A 28 4.60 -12.08 -6.91
CA TRP A 28 4.03 -10.76 -7.27
C TRP A 28 3.81 -9.88 -6.05
N THR A 29 3.24 -10.43 -4.98
CA THR A 29 3.00 -9.69 -3.73
C THR A 29 4.31 -9.25 -3.09
N ALA A 30 5.31 -10.11 -3.04
CA ALA A 30 6.63 -9.78 -2.52
C ALA A 30 7.30 -8.67 -3.35
N PHE A 31 7.31 -8.79 -4.67
CA PHE A 31 7.83 -7.77 -5.58
C PHE A 31 7.09 -6.44 -5.42
N ALA A 32 5.76 -6.45 -5.46
CA ALA A 32 4.92 -5.27 -5.34
C ALA A 32 5.12 -4.57 -3.98
N SER A 33 5.32 -5.34 -2.91
CA SER A 33 5.60 -4.78 -1.57
C SER A 33 6.93 -4.04 -1.54
N VAL A 34 8.00 -4.65 -2.02
CA VAL A 34 9.33 -4.02 -2.08
C VAL A 34 9.31 -2.80 -2.99
N ALA A 35 8.71 -2.92 -4.18
CA ALA A 35 8.58 -1.81 -5.11
C ALA A 35 7.73 -0.67 -4.53
N SER A 36 6.62 -0.97 -3.82
CA SER A 36 5.81 0.03 -3.13
C SER A 36 6.61 0.77 -2.07
N MET A 37 7.35 0.06 -1.21
CA MET A 37 8.22 0.70 -0.21
C MET A 37 9.22 1.67 -0.85
N MET A 38 9.89 1.24 -1.92
CA MET A 38 10.86 2.08 -2.62
C MET A 38 10.21 3.30 -3.28
N LEU A 39 9.10 3.10 -4.00
CA LEU A 39 8.43 4.17 -4.73
C LEU A 39 7.79 5.19 -3.79
N VAL A 40 7.09 4.72 -2.75
CA VAL A 40 6.47 5.59 -1.74
C VAL A 40 7.54 6.32 -0.93
N GLY A 41 8.59 5.61 -0.49
CA GLY A 41 9.70 6.22 0.25
C GLY A 41 10.46 7.27 -0.56
N MET A 42 10.75 7.03 -1.84
CA MET A 42 11.39 8.02 -2.70
C MET A 42 10.49 9.23 -2.92
N ALA A 43 9.20 9.03 -3.19
CA ALA A 43 8.24 10.12 -3.36
C ALA A 43 8.15 10.96 -2.07
N ALA A 44 8.12 10.32 -0.91
CA ALA A 44 8.14 10.98 0.38
C ALA A 44 9.38 11.87 0.55
N MET A 45 10.57 11.35 0.25
CA MET A 45 11.82 12.10 0.38
C MET A 45 11.91 13.33 -0.54
N TYR A 46 11.36 13.23 -1.76
CA TYR A 46 11.51 14.31 -2.76
C TYR A 46 10.37 15.31 -2.76
N SER A 47 9.15 14.87 -2.45
CA SER A 47 7.95 15.71 -2.53
C SER A 47 7.33 16.06 -1.17
N GLY A 48 7.76 15.41 -0.10
CA GLY A 48 7.10 15.52 1.20
C GLY A 48 5.72 14.85 1.26
N TRP A 49 5.35 14.11 0.21
CA TRP A 49 4.09 13.39 0.07
C TRP A 49 4.34 11.96 -0.39
N PHE A 50 3.56 11.00 0.11
CA PHE A 50 3.66 9.61 -0.34
C PHE A 50 2.39 9.17 -1.08
N PRO A 51 2.51 8.88 -2.38
CA PRO A 51 1.37 8.54 -3.24
C PRO A 51 0.96 7.06 -3.10
N ALA A 52 0.77 6.60 -1.87
CA ALA A 52 0.48 5.20 -1.57
C ALA A 52 -0.75 4.69 -2.31
N PHE A 53 -1.79 5.52 -2.42
CA PHE A 53 -3.02 5.18 -3.12
C PHE A 53 -2.78 4.89 -4.60
N ALA A 54 -2.09 5.78 -5.32
CA ALA A 54 -1.80 5.60 -6.74
C ALA A 54 -0.93 4.37 -7.00
N ILE A 55 0.09 4.15 -6.18
CA ILE A 55 0.98 2.99 -6.29
C ILE A 55 0.22 1.69 -6.01
N THR A 56 -0.62 1.65 -4.98
CA THR A 56 -1.48 0.49 -4.69
C THR A 56 -2.40 0.20 -5.86
N THR A 57 -3.02 1.23 -6.46
CA THR A 57 -3.90 1.08 -7.62
C THR A 57 -3.18 0.48 -8.81
N ILE A 58 -1.93 0.85 -9.08
CA ILE A 58 -1.13 0.27 -10.16
C ILE A 58 -0.91 -1.23 -9.93
N PHE A 59 -0.42 -1.62 -8.76
CA PHE A 59 -0.13 -3.03 -8.46
C PHE A 59 -1.39 -3.89 -8.37
N LEU A 60 -2.49 -3.36 -7.84
CA LEU A 60 -3.81 -3.97 -7.85
C LEU A 60 -4.28 -4.24 -9.29
N THR A 61 -4.19 -3.23 -10.16
CA THR A 61 -4.60 -3.34 -11.56
C THR A 61 -3.80 -4.43 -12.28
N ILE A 62 -2.49 -4.44 -12.12
CA ILE A 62 -1.65 -5.48 -12.73
C ILE A 62 -1.99 -6.87 -12.15
N GLY A 63 -2.22 -6.97 -10.84
CA GLY A 63 -2.64 -8.23 -10.21
C GLY A 63 -3.96 -8.77 -10.78
N MET A 64 -4.92 -7.90 -11.06
CA MET A 64 -6.16 -8.29 -11.75
C MET A 64 -5.91 -8.75 -13.19
N LEU A 65 -5.07 -8.03 -13.94
CA LEU A 65 -4.71 -8.41 -15.32
C LEU A 65 -3.94 -9.73 -15.39
N MET A 66 -3.22 -10.09 -14.33
CA MET A 66 -2.59 -11.42 -14.18
C MET A 66 -3.62 -12.54 -13.89
N GLY A 67 -4.88 -12.20 -13.65
CA GLY A 67 -5.96 -13.15 -13.42
C GLY A 67 -6.06 -13.67 -11.98
N PHE A 68 -5.52 -12.96 -11.00
CA PHE A 68 -5.68 -13.34 -9.59
C PHE A 68 -7.15 -13.24 -9.13
N PRO A 69 -7.64 -14.21 -8.33
CA PRO A 69 -8.99 -14.16 -7.79
C PRO A 69 -9.26 -12.91 -6.96
N PRO A 70 -10.51 -12.43 -6.86
CA PRO A 70 -10.86 -11.20 -6.16
C PRO A 70 -10.37 -11.12 -4.72
N LEU A 71 -10.42 -12.23 -3.97
CA LEU A 71 -9.92 -12.28 -2.60
C LEU A 71 -8.41 -12.12 -2.52
N ALA A 72 -7.67 -12.76 -3.44
CA ALA A 72 -6.22 -12.62 -3.52
C ALA A 72 -5.81 -11.17 -3.87
N VAL A 73 -6.56 -10.52 -4.77
CA VAL A 73 -6.37 -9.10 -5.12
C VAL A 73 -6.70 -8.20 -3.92
N ALA A 74 -7.75 -8.49 -3.17
CA ALA A 74 -8.10 -7.71 -1.97
C ALA A 74 -7.00 -7.78 -0.90
N VAL A 75 -6.44 -8.98 -0.63
CA VAL A 75 -5.34 -9.16 0.32
C VAL A 75 -4.07 -8.46 -0.18
N LEU A 76 -3.73 -8.60 -1.46
CA LEU A 76 -2.62 -7.88 -2.10
C LEU A 76 -2.77 -6.37 -1.91
N THR A 77 -3.97 -5.83 -2.17
CA THR A 77 -4.28 -4.40 -2.04
C THR A 77 -4.11 -3.92 -0.60
N GLY A 78 -4.65 -4.64 0.37
CA GLY A 78 -4.50 -4.32 1.79
C GLY A 78 -3.04 -4.33 2.22
N TYR A 79 -2.26 -5.29 1.75
CA TYR A 79 -0.84 -5.41 2.07
C TYR A 79 -0.02 -4.25 1.49
N ILE A 80 -0.18 -3.95 0.20
CA ILE A 80 0.59 -2.88 -0.47
C ILE A 80 0.20 -1.50 0.06
N SER A 81 -1.10 -1.26 0.32
CA SER A 81 -1.59 0.01 0.83
C SER A 81 -1.11 0.33 2.25
N SER A 82 -0.68 -0.66 3.01
CA SER A 82 -0.12 -0.46 4.35
C SER A 82 1.40 -0.42 4.37
N VAL A 83 2.08 -1.31 3.62
CA VAL A 83 3.54 -1.46 3.69
C VAL A 83 4.28 -0.21 3.19
N GLY A 84 3.83 0.40 2.09
CA GLY A 84 4.45 1.61 1.54
C GLY A 84 4.40 2.82 2.49
N PRO A 85 3.21 3.22 2.97
CA PRO A 85 3.08 4.28 3.97
C PRO A 85 3.83 4.00 5.26
N CYS A 86 3.70 2.79 5.82
CA CYS A 86 4.41 2.41 7.04
C CYS A 86 5.93 2.60 6.92
N PHE A 87 6.50 2.23 5.78
CA PHE A 87 7.92 2.45 5.50
C PHE A 87 8.28 3.95 5.44
N ALA A 88 7.46 4.77 4.80
CA ALA A 88 7.68 6.21 4.68
C ALA A 88 7.53 6.92 6.04
N ASP A 89 6.48 6.60 6.81
CA ASP A 89 6.22 7.18 8.12
C ASP A 89 7.34 6.83 9.11
N MET A 90 7.74 5.56 9.18
CA MET A 90 8.90 5.16 10.00
C MET A 90 10.17 5.91 9.58
N GLY A 91 10.38 6.13 8.29
CA GLY A 91 11.50 6.93 7.79
C GLY A 91 11.49 8.37 8.27
N TYR A 92 10.32 9.02 8.28
CA TYR A 92 10.15 10.37 8.80
C TYR A 92 10.36 10.42 10.31
N ASP A 93 9.79 9.50 11.05
CA ASP A 93 9.88 9.46 12.50
C ASP A 93 11.32 9.23 12.96
N LEU A 94 12.01 8.27 12.37
CA LEU A 94 13.43 8.01 12.65
C LEU A 94 14.32 9.22 12.29
N LYS A 95 14.02 9.90 11.18
CA LYS A 95 14.77 11.11 10.78
C LYS A 95 14.53 12.26 11.73
N THR A 96 13.28 12.46 12.13
CA THR A 96 12.91 13.49 13.12
C THR A 96 13.61 13.24 14.46
N GLY A 97 13.57 12.00 14.93
CA GLY A 97 14.27 11.58 16.14
C GLY A 97 15.78 11.82 16.05
N TRP A 98 16.39 11.49 14.91
CA TRP A 98 17.82 11.75 14.69
C TRP A 98 18.17 13.25 14.77
N ILE A 99 17.33 14.13 14.21
CA ILE A 99 17.54 15.58 14.28
C ILE A 99 17.44 16.07 15.73
N ILE A 100 16.41 15.62 16.46
CA ILE A 100 16.17 16.04 17.86
C ILE A 100 17.29 15.56 18.78
N ARG A 101 17.86 14.39 18.54
CA ARG A 101 18.96 13.82 19.32
C ARG A 101 20.35 14.34 18.96
N GLY A 102 20.45 15.44 18.22
CA GLY A 102 21.73 16.10 17.93
C GLY A 102 22.43 15.53 16.67
N ARG A 103 21.66 14.97 15.72
CA ARG A 103 22.14 14.51 14.42
C ARG A 103 23.25 13.46 14.47
N GLY A 104 23.32 12.69 15.56
CA GLY A 104 24.28 11.64 15.74
C GLY A 104 25.63 12.09 16.29
N GLU A 105 25.71 13.29 16.89
CA GLU A 105 26.92 13.75 17.62
C GLU A 105 27.32 12.79 18.73
N ASP A 106 26.34 12.25 19.46
CA ASP A 106 26.51 11.15 20.40
C ASP A 106 25.96 9.86 19.78
N ALA A 107 26.86 8.98 19.35
CA ALA A 107 26.50 7.75 18.65
C ALA A 107 25.76 6.75 19.56
N ASP A 108 26.12 6.65 20.82
CA ASP A 108 25.48 5.72 21.75
C ASP A 108 24.08 6.18 22.10
N TYR A 109 23.89 7.47 22.33
CA TYR A 109 22.56 8.07 22.55
C TYR A 109 21.67 7.92 21.32
N GLU A 110 22.20 8.13 20.11
CA GLU A 110 21.46 7.95 18.87
C GLU A 110 20.99 6.50 18.67
N VAL A 111 21.90 5.53 18.85
CA VAL A 111 21.58 4.10 18.71
C VAL A 111 20.51 3.68 19.72
N TYR A 112 20.64 4.10 20.98
CA TYR A 112 19.66 3.82 22.04
C TYR A 112 18.31 4.45 21.71
N GLY A 113 18.28 5.75 21.39
CA GLY A 113 17.06 6.49 21.10
C GLY A 113 16.32 5.95 19.88
N ARG A 114 17.03 5.60 18.82
CA ARG A 114 16.45 4.96 17.61
C ARG A 114 15.80 3.63 17.95
N LYS A 115 16.45 2.79 18.74
CA LYS A 115 15.91 1.51 19.18
C LYS A 115 14.61 1.69 19.97
N GLN A 116 14.57 2.66 20.88
CA GLN A 116 13.34 2.97 21.64
C GLN A 116 12.22 3.47 20.72
N GLN A 117 12.53 4.32 19.77
CA GLN A 117 11.59 4.83 18.80
C GLN A 117 10.96 3.71 17.97
N VAL A 118 11.75 2.80 17.41
CA VAL A 118 11.26 1.62 16.68
C VAL A 118 10.37 0.73 17.58
N ASN A 119 10.76 0.52 18.82
CA ASN A 119 9.96 -0.27 19.76
C ASN A 119 8.58 0.37 20.00
N ILE A 120 8.52 1.69 20.19
CA ILE A 120 7.25 2.40 20.40
C ILE A 120 6.35 2.32 19.15
N GLU A 121 6.91 2.43 17.96
CA GLU A 121 6.16 2.26 16.70
C GLU A 121 5.57 0.85 16.60
N ILE A 122 6.33 -0.19 16.94
CA ILE A 122 5.84 -1.58 16.98
C ILE A 122 4.70 -1.72 18.01
N TYR A 123 4.83 -1.16 19.20
CA TYR A 123 3.75 -1.20 20.20
C TYR A 123 2.51 -0.45 19.71
N GLY A 124 2.67 0.71 19.08
CA GLY A 124 1.58 1.46 18.47
C GLY A 124 0.84 0.64 17.39
N ALA A 125 1.60 -0.03 16.52
CA ALA A 125 1.03 -0.90 15.49
C ALA A 125 0.22 -2.08 16.09
N VAL A 126 0.74 -2.73 17.12
CA VAL A 126 0.03 -3.83 17.82
C VAL A 126 -1.27 -3.33 18.45
N ILE A 127 -1.23 -2.18 19.15
CA ILE A 127 -2.42 -1.58 19.73
C ILE A 127 -3.43 -1.21 18.64
N GLY A 128 -2.98 -0.62 17.53
CA GLY A 128 -3.82 -0.29 16.39
C GLY A 128 -4.52 -1.52 15.80
N ILE A 129 -3.81 -2.63 15.63
CA ILE A 129 -4.40 -3.90 15.17
C ILE A 129 -5.50 -4.37 16.13
N ILE A 130 -5.26 -4.36 17.44
CA ILE A 130 -6.25 -4.77 18.44
C ILE A 130 -7.50 -3.89 18.36
N ILE A 131 -7.33 -2.57 18.27
CA ILE A 131 -8.44 -1.63 18.14
C ILE A 131 -9.25 -1.90 16.86
N VAL A 132 -8.58 -2.09 15.72
CA VAL A 132 -9.24 -2.41 14.45
C VAL A 132 -10.01 -3.73 14.56
N MET A 133 -9.42 -4.77 15.15
CA MET A 133 -10.10 -6.06 15.32
C MET A 133 -11.38 -5.95 16.18
N ILE A 134 -11.40 -5.08 17.17
CA ILE A 134 -12.57 -4.87 18.05
C ILE A 134 -13.66 -4.06 17.31
N PHE A 135 -13.29 -2.99 16.64
CA PHE A 135 -14.24 -2.00 16.12
C PHE A 135 -14.60 -2.18 14.64
N ALA A 136 -13.83 -2.95 13.85
CA ALA A 136 -14.05 -3.09 12.40
C ALA A 136 -15.47 -3.56 12.05
N ASN A 137 -15.96 -4.60 12.73
CA ASN A 137 -17.30 -5.12 12.47
C ASN A 137 -18.40 -4.10 12.82
N MET A 138 -18.21 -3.32 13.87
CA MET A 138 -19.17 -2.29 14.29
C MET A 138 -19.23 -1.16 13.25
N THR A 139 -18.10 -0.66 12.78
CA THR A 139 -18.02 0.41 11.78
C THR A 139 -18.56 -0.04 10.42
N LEU A 140 -18.20 -1.24 9.97
CA LEU A 140 -18.68 -1.80 8.71
C LEU A 140 -20.21 -2.04 8.72
N ASN A 141 -20.76 -2.53 9.83
CA ASN A 141 -22.22 -2.72 9.98
C ASN A 141 -22.99 -1.40 9.98
N GLN A 142 -22.34 -0.29 10.35
CA GLN A 142 -22.92 1.06 10.26
C GLN A 142 -22.77 1.67 8.85
N GLY A 143 -22.22 0.94 7.88
CA GLY A 143 -21.95 1.43 6.54
C GLY A 143 -20.77 2.40 6.43
N LEU A 144 -19.97 2.52 7.47
CA LEU A 144 -18.78 3.36 7.50
C LEU A 144 -17.62 2.61 6.82
N ILE A 145 -17.59 2.69 5.50
CA ILE A 145 -16.54 2.07 4.67
C ILE A 145 -15.49 3.14 4.37
N PRO A 146 -14.18 2.84 4.57
CA PRO A 146 -13.12 3.77 4.21
C PRO A 146 -13.17 4.18 2.73
N ALA A 147 -13.03 5.46 2.43
CA ALA A 147 -13.09 5.98 1.05
C ALA A 147 -12.07 5.31 0.11
N SER A 148 -10.89 4.96 0.62
CA SER A 148 -9.88 4.20 -0.13
C SER A 148 -10.39 2.82 -0.55
N SER A 149 -11.11 2.12 0.32
CA SER A 149 -11.67 0.80 0.02
C SER A 149 -12.72 0.85 -1.09
N THR A 150 -13.59 1.87 -1.08
CA THR A 150 -14.58 2.06 -2.15
C THR A 150 -13.93 2.37 -3.50
N THR A 151 -12.85 3.16 -3.50
CA THR A 151 -12.12 3.49 -4.72
C THR A 151 -11.34 2.29 -5.26
N PHE A 152 -10.72 1.47 -4.40
CA PHE A 152 -10.11 0.22 -4.83
C PHE A 152 -11.12 -0.76 -5.42
N ALA A 153 -12.31 -0.88 -4.80
CA ALA A 153 -13.39 -1.71 -5.35
C ALA A 153 -13.88 -1.20 -6.71
N ALA A 154 -14.04 0.11 -6.88
CA ALA A 154 -14.38 0.72 -8.16
C ALA A 154 -13.30 0.48 -9.24
N THR A 155 -12.02 0.52 -8.86
CA THR A 155 -10.90 0.18 -9.75
C THR A 155 -10.98 -1.27 -10.20
N CYS A 156 -11.27 -2.20 -9.29
CA CYS A 156 -11.47 -3.61 -9.64
C CYS A 156 -12.60 -3.80 -10.67
N GLN A 157 -13.72 -3.11 -10.48
CA GLN A 157 -14.83 -3.15 -11.42
C GLN A 157 -14.47 -2.55 -12.79
N ALA A 158 -13.73 -1.45 -12.80
CA ALA A 158 -13.27 -0.82 -14.05
C ALA A 158 -12.30 -1.72 -14.83
N VAL A 159 -11.36 -2.38 -14.16
CA VAL A 159 -10.39 -3.29 -14.79
C VAL A 159 -11.06 -4.57 -15.30
N ALA A 160 -12.20 -4.98 -14.76
CA ALA A 160 -12.99 -6.08 -15.30
C ALA A 160 -13.64 -5.75 -16.67
N ASN A 161 -13.67 -4.47 -17.06
CA ASN A 161 -14.22 -4.04 -18.36
C ASN A 161 -13.08 -3.88 -19.40
N PRO A 162 -13.07 -4.65 -20.51
CA PRO A 162 -12.02 -4.59 -21.53
C PRO A 162 -11.83 -3.21 -22.17
N GLU A 163 -12.90 -2.45 -22.38
CA GLU A 163 -12.81 -1.08 -22.95
C GLU A 163 -12.14 -0.11 -21.98
N MET A 164 -12.39 -0.27 -20.69
CA MET A 164 -11.72 0.52 -19.66
C MET A 164 -10.24 0.18 -19.59
N VAL A 165 -9.88 -1.10 -19.69
CA VAL A 165 -8.48 -1.54 -19.73
C VAL A 165 -7.73 -0.94 -20.91
N LYS A 166 -8.33 -0.91 -22.11
CA LYS A 166 -7.73 -0.24 -23.28
C LYS A 166 -7.48 1.25 -23.02
N SER A 167 -8.46 1.91 -22.39
CA SER A 167 -8.32 3.33 -22.02
C SER A 167 -7.19 3.54 -21.01
N LEU A 168 -7.10 2.69 -19.97
CA LEU A 168 -6.02 2.75 -18.98
C LEU A 168 -4.63 2.57 -19.64
N LEU A 169 -4.50 1.61 -20.54
CA LEU A 169 -3.24 1.35 -21.26
C LEU A 169 -2.88 2.54 -22.18
N LEU A 170 -3.87 3.15 -22.85
CA LEU A 170 -3.64 4.34 -23.67
C LEU A 170 -3.13 5.52 -22.83
N TRP A 171 -3.74 5.75 -21.67
CA TRP A 171 -3.34 6.84 -20.76
C TRP A 171 -2.07 6.54 -19.97
N ALA A 172 -1.64 5.27 -19.89
CA ALA A 172 -0.34 4.90 -19.31
C ALA A 172 0.84 5.50 -20.10
N ILE A 173 0.70 5.68 -21.42
CA ILE A 173 1.76 6.26 -22.29
C ILE A 173 2.07 7.71 -21.89
N PRO A 174 1.11 8.67 -21.89
CA PRO A 174 1.40 10.02 -21.43
C PRO A 174 1.83 10.07 -19.96
N GLY A 175 1.28 9.20 -19.10
CA GLY A 175 1.74 9.08 -17.72
C GLY A 175 3.21 8.67 -17.60
N ALA A 176 3.66 7.72 -18.42
CA ALA A 176 5.07 7.32 -18.48
C ALA A 176 5.98 8.45 -18.97
N ILE A 177 5.54 9.24 -19.94
CA ILE A 177 6.27 10.41 -20.45
C ILE A 177 6.44 11.45 -19.34
N VAL A 178 5.35 11.78 -18.63
CA VAL A 178 5.39 12.73 -17.49
C VAL A 178 6.32 12.20 -16.39
N GLN A 179 6.28 10.89 -16.09
CA GLN A 179 7.19 10.29 -15.12
C GLN A 179 8.64 10.34 -15.57
N PHE A 180 8.90 10.09 -16.85
CA PHE A 180 10.27 10.16 -17.42
C PHE A 180 10.85 11.58 -17.33
N ILE A 181 10.06 12.60 -17.68
CA ILE A 181 10.45 14.01 -17.56
C ILE A 181 10.67 14.41 -16.10
N GLY A 182 9.77 13.99 -15.20
CA GLY A 182 9.85 14.31 -13.78
C GLY A 182 10.93 13.51 -13.02
N GLY A 183 11.39 12.41 -13.58
CA GLY A 183 12.46 11.57 -13.03
C GLY A 183 12.30 11.28 -11.54
N LYS A 184 13.30 11.63 -10.77
CA LYS A 184 13.34 11.43 -9.31
C LYS A 184 12.23 12.14 -8.52
N HIS A 185 11.62 13.17 -9.07
CA HIS A 185 10.53 13.91 -8.41
C HIS A 185 9.17 13.22 -8.49
N MET A 186 9.09 12.06 -9.14
CA MET A 186 7.88 11.22 -9.21
C MET A 186 6.64 11.93 -9.79
N PHE A 187 6.84 12.81 -10.78
CA PHE A 187 5.77 13.67 -11.34
C PHE A 187 4.60 12.86 -11.91
N GLY A 188 4.85 11.75 -12.58
CA GLY A 188 3.77 10.92 -13.12
C GLY A 188 2.89 10.32 -12.02
N VAL A 189 3.50 9.84 -10.94
CA VAL A 189 2.78 9.25 -9.80
C VAL A 189 2.01 10.32 -9.03
N LEU A 190 2.61 11.49 -8.80
CA LEU A 190 1.95 12.62 -8.13
C LEU A 190 0.79 13.17 -8.95
N PHE A 191 0.97 13.27 -10.27
CA PHE A 191 -0.10 13.68 -11.20
C PHE A 191 -1.27 12.69 -11.17
N ALA A 192 -0.98 11.38 -11.23
CA ALA A 192 -2.01 10.34 -11.14
C ALA A 192 -2.77 10.41 -9.80
N THR A 193 -2.07 10.64 -8.69
CA THR A 193 -2.70 10.83 -7.38
C THR A 193 -3.62 12.05 -7.37
N GLY A 194 -3.18 13.18 -7.95
CA GLY A 194 -3.98 14.39 -8.07
C GLY A 194 -5.25 14.20 -8.88
N LEU A 195 -5.22 13.38 -9.94
CA LEU A 195 -6.40 13.05 -10.75
C LEU A 195 -7.43 12.20 -10.00
N VAL A 196 -7.00 11.40 -9.03
CA VAL A 196 -7.89 10.55 -8.22
C VAL A 196 -8.57 11.34 -7.11
N ILE A 197 -7.99 12.46 -6.67
CA ILE A 197 -8.58 13.33 -5.66
C ILE A 197 -9.71 14.15 -6.30
N ASN A 198 -10.93 13.71 -6.10
CA ASN A 198 -12.14 14.28 -6.74
C ASN A 198 -12.62 15.57 -6.09
N SER A 199 -12.07 15.97 -4.95
CA SER A 199 -12.47 17.19 -4.24
C SER A 199 -11.22 17.99 -3.82
N PRO A 200 -11.11 19.25 -4.22
CA PRO A 200 -10.00 20.12 -3.81
C PRO A 200 -10.13 20.63 -2.36
N ILE A 201 -11.12 20.12 -1.61
CA ILE A 201 -11.43 20.55 -0.23
C ILE A 201 -11.00 19.44 0.73
N TYR A 202 -9.70 19.20 0.80
CA TYR A 202 -9.05 18.46 1.89
C TYR A 202 -7.70 19.09 2.19
#